data_f748edad79a5276d08c852e3cf20ff05
#
_entry.id   f748edad79a5276d08c852e3cf20ff05
#
_cell.length_a   1.000
_cell.length_b   1.000
_cell.length_c   1.000
_cell.angle_alpha   90.00
_cell.angle_beta   90.00
_cell.angle_gamma   90.00
#
_symmetry.space_group_name_H-M   'P 1'
#
loop_
_entity.id
_entity.type
_entity.pdbx_description
1 polymer ?
#
loop_
_entity_poly.entity_id
_entity_poly.type
_entity_poly.pdbx_seq_one_letter_code
_entity_poly.pdbx_strand_id
1 'polypeptide(L)'
;MNSLGINKPKKETKVVVAMSGGVDSSVVAALMKQEGYDVTGITLKLYDDAKSSKEGRQCCAGQDIIDAKRVAEKININHEILYYQKKFKSEVIDSFIDSYTAGETPIPCVQCNQTVKFRDLFKYAKDLSADALITGHYVSRIQNSGHANMYRAKDRNRDQSYFLFSTTQEQLNFLRFPLGEINKSETRLIAEKLNLNVAHKPDSQDICFVPNGDYSSVIKKFRPESFKKGKIIDISGKQIGEHDGIINYTIGQRKGIRISSNKPLYVVNINADDNTVIVGNKDNLEIKKIKLRELNILATKKEFQEI
;
A
#
# COMPACT_ATOMS: atom_id res chain seq x y z
N MET A 1 -19.62 -24.90 5.28
CA MET A 1 -18.55 -23.89 5.08
C MET A 1 -18.36 -23.12 6.38
N ASN A 2 -17.11 -22.81 6.74
CA ASN A 2 -16.80 -21.94 7.86
C ASN A 2 -16.97 -20.44 7.48
N SER A 3 -16.73 -19.52 8.43
CA SER A 3 -16.88 -18.06 8.20
C SER A 3 -15.97 -17.48 7.12
N LEU A 4 -14.90 -18.19 6.74
CA LEU A 4 -14.02 -17.81 5.63
C LEU A 4 -14.45 -18.38 4.28
N GLY A 5 -15.59 -19.10 4.21
CA GLY A 5 -16.07 -19.75 3.02
C GLY A 5 -15.25 -20.99 2.61
N ILE A 6 -14.55 -21.62 3.56
CA ILE A 6 -13.75 -22.82 3.33
C ILE A 6 -14.53 -24.03 3.83
N ASN A 7 -14.56 -25.10 3.04
CA ASN A 7 -15.27 -26.35 3.39
C ASN A 7 -14.41 -27.24 4.31
N LYS A 8 -14.11 -26.72 5.51
CA LYS A 8 -13.26 -27.35 6.51
C LYS A 8 -13.66 -26.86 7.91
N PRO A 9 -13.60 -27.68 8.96
CA PRO A 9 -13.81 -27.22 10.32
C PRO A 9 -12.83 -26.10 10.69
N LYS A 10 -13.27 -25.11 11.49
CA LYS A 10 -12.42 -23.98 11.88
C LYS A 10 -11.09 -24.42 12.50
N LYS A 11 -11.14 -25.39 13.42
CA LYS A 11 -9.94 -25.91 14.12
C LYS A 11 -8.91 -26.59 13.20
N GLU A 12 -9.34 -27.07 12.05
CA GLU A 12 -8.50 -27.73 11.05
C GLU A 12 -8.09 -26.76 9.94
N THR A 13 -8.70 -25.58 9.89
CA THR A 13 -8.41 -24.56 8.89
C THR A 13 -7.21 -23.73 9.35
N LYS A 14 -6.10 -23.90 8.64
CA LYS A 14 -4.85 -23.15 8.89
C LYS A 14 -4.89 -21.83 8.16
N VAL A 15 -4.64 -20.75 8.87
CA VAL A 15 -4.64 -19.40 8.30
C VAL A 15 -3.35 -18.67 8.63
N VAL A 16 -2.79 -18.02 7.62
CA VAL A 16 -1.70 -17.08 7.80
C VAL A 16 -2.26 -15.66 7.85
N VAL A 17 -1.92 -14.90 8.88
CA VAL A 17 -2.30 -13.50 9.01
C VAL A 17 -1.09 -12.61 8.81
N ALA A 18 -1.16 -11.72 7.80
CA ALA A 18 -0.14 -10.69 7.58
C ALA A 18 -0.26 -9.62 8.67
N MET A 19 0.69 -9.60 9.61
CA MET A 19 0.71 -8.69 10.76
C MET A 19 1.72 -7.56 10.52
N SER A 20 1.22 -6.34 10.37
CA SER A 20 2.06 -5.15 10.16
C SER A 20 2.43 -4.41 11.45
N GLY A 21 1.95 -4.89 12.61
CA GLY A 21 2.10 -4.16 13.88
C GLY A 21 1.13 -2.99 14.07
N GLY A 22 0.22 -2.77 13.12
CA GLY A 22 -0.90 -1.83 13.24
C GLY A 22 -2.14 -2.46 13.87
N VAL A 23 -3.12 -1.61 14.23
CA VAL A 23 -4.37 -2.04 14.88
C VAL A 23 -5.16 -3.01 14.00
N ASP A 24 -5.26 -2.75 12.70
CA ASP A 24 -6.09 -3.52 11.77
C ASP A 24 -5.65 -4.98 11.65
N SER A 25 -4.39 -5.21 11.35
CA SER A 25 -3.83 -6.57 11.24
C SER A 25 -3.85 -7.32 12.57
N SER A 26 -3.69 -6.61 13.68
CA SER A 26 -3.75 -7.18 15.03
C SER A 26 -5.16 -7.64 15.41
N VAL A 27 -6.17 -6.82 15.08
CA VAL A 27 -7.58 -7.17 15.27
C VAL A 27 -7.95 -8.39 14.42
N VAL A 28 -7.51 -8.43 13.17
CA VAL A 28 -7.75 -9.58 12.29
C VAL A 28 -7.16 -10.87 12.87
N ALA A 29 -5.92 -10.84 13.35
CA ALA A 29 -5.28 -12.00 13.98
C ALA A 29 -6.08 -12.47 15.21
N ALA A 30 -6.51 -11.53 16.06
CA ALA A 30 -7.29 -11.82 17.25
C ALA A 30 -8.67 -12.40 16.94
N LEU A 31 -9.38 -11.85 15.94
CA LEU A 31 -10.68 -12.36 15.49
C LEU A 31 -10.55 -13.80 14.97
N MET A 32 -9.54 -14.09 14.13
CA MET A 32 -9.33 -15.43 13.61
C MET A 32 -9.05 -16.43 14.73
N LYS A 33 -8.25 -16.04 15.71
CA LYS A 33 -7.97 -16.88 16.90
C LYS A 33 -9.23 -17.12 17.73
N GLN A 34 -10.02 -16.07 18.01
CA GLN A 34 -11.29 -16.20 18.75
C GLN A 34 -12.31 -17.07 18.04
N GLU A 35 -12.35 -17.03 16.73
CA GLU A 35 -13.20 -17.90 15.93
C GLU A 35 -12.75 -19.37 15.94
N GLY A 36 -11.58 -19.67 16.46
CA GLY A 36 -11.06 -21.03 16.63
C GLY A 36 -10.28 -21.56 15.44
N TYR A 37 -9.74 -20.70 14.58
CA TYR A 37 -8.82 -21.08 13.50
C TYR A 37 -7.41 -21.41 14.04
N ASP A 38 -6.68 -22.24 13.28
CA ASP A 38 -5.24 -22.44 13.48
C ASP A 38 -4.48 -21.28 12.82
N VAL A 39 -4.02 -20.33 13.64
CA VAL A 39 -3.50 -19.03 13.19
C VAL A 39 -1.99 -18.97 13.34
N THR A 40 -1.30 -18.64 12.26
CA THR A 40 0.11 -18.19 12.26
C THR A 40 0.18 -16.73 11.81
N GLY A 41 0.72 -15.86 12.66
CA GLY A 41 1.01 -14.46 12.33
C GLY A 41 2.34 -14.34 11.61
N ILE A 42 2.42 -13.54 10.56
CA ILE A 42 3.67 -13.27 9.84
C ILE A 42 3.87 -11.77 9.69
N THR A 43 5.02 -11.29 10.13
CA THR A 43 5.48 -9.92 9.91
C THR A 43 6.62 -9.88 8.91
N LEU A 44 6.50 -9.03 7.89
CA LEU A 44 7.57 -8.80 6.92
C LEU A 44 8.45 -7.63 7.40
N LYS A 45 9.75 -7.89 7.63
CA LYS A 45 10.72 -6.81 7.79
C LYS A 45 11.13 -6.32 6.41
N LEU A 46 10.60 -5.16 6.00
CA LEU A 46 10.71 -4.64 4.63
C LEU A 46 11.90 -3.70 4.43
N TYR A 47 12.34 -3.00 5.48
CA TYR A 47 13.47 -2.08 5.44
C TYR A 47 14.16 -2.03 6.80
N ASP A 48 15.40 -1.58 6.82
CA ASP A 48 16.12 -1.34 8.06
C ASP A 48 15.88 0.08 8.52
N ASP A 49 15.76 0.25 9.84
CA ASP A 49 15.60 1.57 10.44
C ASP A 49 16.79 2.44 10.04
N ALA A 50 16.52 3.53 9.35
CA ALA A 50 17.51 4.58 9.24
C ALA A 50 17.86 5.01 10.66
N LYS A 51 19.17 4.98 11.02
CA LYS A 51 19.66 5.41 12.34
C LYS A 51 18.89 6.66 12.75
N SER A 52 18.17 6.53 13.86
CA SER A 52 17.23 7.50 14.42
C SER A 52 17.68 8.94 14.18
N SER A 53 16.82 9.72 13.57
CA SER A 53 16.88 11.17 13.67
C SER A 53 16.93 11.57 15.15
N LYS A 54 17.72 12.58 15.47
CA LYS A 54 18.00 13.11 16.82
C LYS A 54 16.78 13.56 17.65
N GLU A 55 15.57 13.29 17.23
CA GLU A 55 14.32 13.76 17.84
C GLU A 55 13.35 12.62 18.20
N GLY A 56 13.80 11.53 18.81
CA GLY A 56 12.94 10.65 19.60
C GLY A 56 11.74 9.98 18.89
N ARG A 57 11.53 10.19 17.60
CA ARG A 57 10.52 9.48 16.80
C ARG A 57 11.19 8.28 16.15
N GLN A 58 11.08 7.14 16.81
CA GLN A 58 11.51 5.86 16.28
C GLN A 58 10.83 5.63 14.93
N CYS A 59 11.63 5.28 13.93
CA CYS A 59 11.13 4.84 12.64
C CYS A 59 10.30 3.55 12.86
N CYS A 60 9.10 3.50 12.29
CA CYS A 60 8.05 2.54 12.66
C CYS A 60 8.41 1.05 12.53
N ALA A 61 9.38 0.68 11.68
CA ALA A 61 9.65 -0.72 11.34
C ALA A 61 10.05 -1.60 12.55
N GLY A 62 10.94 -1.14 13.40
CA GLY A 62 11.36 -1.89 14.59
C GLY A 62 10.26 -2.00 15.64
N GLN A 63 9.57 -0.89 15.91
CA GLN A 63 8.47 -0.86 16.86
C GLN A 63 7.27 -1.68 16.36
N ASP A 64 6.97 -1.63 15.07
CA ASP A 64 5.88 -2.38 14.46
C ASP A 64 6.08 -3.91 14.62
N ILE A 65 7.31 -4.39 14.45
CA ILE A 65 7.65 -5.81 14.67
C ILE A 65 7.45 -6.19 16.15
N ILE A 66 7.89 -5.33 17.08
CA ILE A 66 7.72 -5.56 18.53
C ILE A 66 6.22 -5.59 18.88
N ASP A 67 5.44 -4.66 18.32
CA ASP A 67 4.01 -4.58 18.57
C ASP A 67 3.28 -5.81 18.03
N ALA A 68 3.62 -6.27 16.81
CA ALA A 68 3.06 -7.48 16.23
C ALA A 68 3.38 -8.73 17.09
N LYS A 69 4.63 -8.84 17.56
CA LYS A 69 5.06 -9.93 18.44
C LYS A 69 4.29 -9.92 19.75
N ARG A 70 4.16 -8.77 20.42
CA ARG A 70 3.39 -8.63 21.68
C ARG A 70 1.92 -9.00 21.50
N VAL A 71 1.31 -8.62 20.37
CA VAL A 71 -0.06 -9.02 20.05
C VAL A 71 -0.14 -10.53 19.88
N ALA A 72 0.76 -11.13 19.12
CA ALA A 72 0.78 -12.58 18.88
C ALA A 72 0.95 -13.37 20.17
N GLU A 73 1.87 -12.97 21.04
CA GLU A 73 2.06 -13.52 22.38
C GLU A 73 0.78 -13.41 23.21
N LYS A 74 0.15 -12.24 23.24
CA LYS A 74 -1.08 -11.98 24.00
C LYS A 74 -2.25 -12.86 23.58
N ILE A 75 -2.44 -13.06 22.27
CA ILE A 75 -3.54 -13.89 21.75
C ILE A 75 -3.14 -15.37 21.61
N ASN A 76 -1.93 -15.72 22.02
CA ASN A 76 -1.37 -17.08 21.97
C ASN A 76 -1.44 -17.73 20.59
N ILE A 77 -0.75 -17.11 19.61
CA ILE A 77 -0.54 -17.64 18.26
C ILE A 77 0.95 -17.72 17.94
N ASN A 78 1.31 -18.61 17.03
CA ASN A 78 2.65 -18.61 16.44
C ASN A 78 2.89 -17.32 15.65
N HIS A 79 4.11 -16.78 15.72
CA HIS A 79 4.49 -15.58 14.99
C HIS A 79 5.89 -15.70 14.40
N GLU A 80 6.00 -15.39 13.12
CA GLU A 80 7.25 -15.44 12.38
C GLU A 80 7.59 -14.09 11.78
N ILE A 81 8.88 -13.80 11.67
CA ILE A 81 9.42 -12.60 11.04
C ILE A 81 10.19 -13.00 9.81
N LEU A 82 9.76 -12.53 8.65
CA LEU A 82 10.45 -12.79 7.39
C LEU A 82 11.22 -11.54 6.95
N TYR A 83 12.47 -11.74 6.56
CA TYR A 83 13.41 -10.67 6.21
C TYR A 83 13.40 -10.43 4.71
N TYR A 84 12.73 -9.35 4.27
CA TYR A 84 12.51 -9.02 2.87
C TYR A 84 13.19 -7.72 2.41
N GLN A 85 14.11 -7.17 3.20
CA GLN A 85 14.72 -5.85 2.94
C GLN A 85 15.34 -5.72 1.56
N LYS A 86 16.14 -6.72 1.15
CA LYS A 86 16.80 -6.70 -0.17
C LYS A 86 15.78 -6.68 -1.31
N LYS A 87 14.78 -7.54 -1.22
CA LYS A 87 13.75 -7.70 -2.24
C LYS A 87 12.80 -6.49 -2.27
N PHE A 88 12.43 -5.98 -1.12
CA PHE A 88 11.62 -4.76 -1.00
C PHE A 88 12.37 -3.55 -1.61
N LYS A 89 13.67 -3.45 -1.37
CA LYS A 89 14.49 -2.41 -1.99
C LYS A 89 14.45 -2.52 -3.52
N SER A 90 14.78 -3.67 -4.08
CA SER A 90 14.88 -3.84 -5.55
C SER A 90 13.54 -3.76 -6.27
N GLU A 91 12.44 -4.23 -5.66
CA GLU A 91 11.16 -4.33 -6.36
C GLU A 91 10.20 -3.17 -6.05
N VAL A 92 10.36 -2.51 -4.89
CA VAL A 92 9.47 -1.42 -4.48
C VAL A 92 10.19 -0.08 -4.44
N ILE A 93 11.33 0.02 -3.72
CA ILE A 93 12.02 1.31 -3.57
C ILE A 93 12.69 1.72 -4.88
N ASP A 94 13.41 0.81 -5.54
CA ASP A 94 14.09 1.13 -6.81
C ASP A 94 13.07 1.45 -7.89
N SER A 95 11.95 0.70 -8.01
CA SER A 95 10.84 1.00 -8.92
C SER A 95 10.18 2.36 -8.63
N PHE A 96 10.02 2.70 -7.36
CA PHE A 96 9.51 4.01 -6.95
C PHE A 96 10.43 5.15 -7.42
N ILE A 97 11.72 4.99 -7.28
CA ILE A 97 12.71 5.97 -7.72
C ILE A 97 12.73 6.06 -9.25
N ASP A 98 12.73 4.92 -9.93
CA ASP A 98 12.73 4.87 -11.40
C ASP A 98 11.51 5.57 -12.00
N SER A 99 10.32 5.39 -11.40
CA SER A 99 9.10 6.10 -11.85
C SER A 99 9.24 7.62 -11.70
N TYR A 100 9.71 8.10 -10.54
CA TYR A 100 9.91 9.54 -10.37
C TYR A 100 10.96 10.12 -11.31
N THR A 101 12.04 9.39 -11.58
CA THR A 101 13.07 9.82 -12.55
C THR A 101 12.57 9.82 -13.98
N ALA A 102 11.57 8.99 -14.29
CA ALA A 102 10.84 9.00 -15.56
C ALA A 102 9.72 10.06 -15.64
N GLY A 103 9.53 10.88 -14.60
CA GLY A 103 8.46 11.89 -14.54
C GLY A 103 7.07 11.30 -14.25
N GLU A 104 6.99 10.02 -13.87
CA GLU A 104 5.76 9.35 -13.48
C GLU A 104 5.53 9.43 -11.96
N THR A 105 4.27 9.37 -11.53
CA THR A 105 3.93 9.33 -10.10
C THR A 105 3.64 7.88 -9.69
N PRO A 106 4.53 7.22 -8.93
CA PRO A 106 4.35 5.84 -8.54
C PRO A 106 3.36 5.66 -7.40
N ILE A 107 2.78 4.45 -7.30
CA ILE A 107 1.98 4.01 -6.16
C ILE A 107 2.67 2.80 -5.51
N PRO A 108 3.68 3.00 -4.65
CA PRO A 108 4.52 1.91 -4.14
C PRO A 108 3.75 0.91 -3.28
N CYS A 109 2.61 1.30 -2.70
CA CYS A 109 1.74 0.38 -1.95
C CYS A 109 1.12 -0.69 -2.87
N VAL A 110 0.75 -0.34 -4.11
CA VAL A 110 0.28 -1.31 -5.12
C VAL A 110 1.40 -2.27 -5.48
N GLN A 111 2.58 -1.74 -5.77
CA GLN A 111 3.77 -2.54 -6.09
C GLN A 111 4.12 -3.50 -4.94
N CYS A 112 4.09 -3.03 -3.69
CA CYS A 112 4.34 -3.87 -2.51
C CYS A 112 3.28 -4.97 -2.36
N ASN A 113 2.00 -4.65 -2.57
CA ASN A 113 0.94 -5.67 -2.52
C ASN A 113 1.12 -6.70 -3.63
N GLN A 114 1.43 -6.26 -4.86
CA GLN A 114 1.61 -7.15 -6.02
C GLN A 114 2.81 -8.08 -5.86
N THR A 115 3.96 -7.56 -5.44
CA THR A 115 5.22 -8.31 -5.44
C THR A 115 5.49 -9.00 -4.10
N VAL A 116 5.56 -8.25 -3.02
CA VAL A 116 6.01 -8.77 -1.73
C VAL A 116 4.90 -9.48 -0.96
N LYS A 117 3.71 -8.87 -0.86
CA LYS A 117 2.63 -9.44 -0.05
C LYS A 117 1.89 -10.54 -0.78
N PHE A 118 1.39 -10.29 -2.00
CA PHE A 118 0.50 -11.22 -2.70
C PHE A 118 1.20 -12.13 -3.71
N ARG A 119 2.49 -12.00 -3.86
CA ARG A 119 3.31 -12.99 -4.57
C ARG A 119 4.12 -13.82 -3.58
N ASP A 120 4.95 -13.17 -2.78
CA ASP A 120 5.94 -13.86 -1.96
C ASP A 120 5.34 -14.40 -0.65
N LEU A 121 4.61 -13.57 0.11
CA LEU A 121 3.93 -14.04 1.32
C LEU A 121 2.81 -15.02 0.98
N PHE A 122 2.13 -14.84 -0.16
CA PHE A 122 1.16 -15.82 -0.68
C PHE A 122 1.81 -17.18 -0.93
N LYS A 123 2.98 -17.21 -1.61
CA LYS A 123 3.73 -18.44 -1.81
C LYS A 123 4.13 -19.06 -0.49
N TYR A 124 4.67 -18.28 0.43
CA TYR A 124 5.08 -18.76 1.75
C TYR A 124 3.91 -19.35 2.54
N ALA A 125 2.73 -18.70 2.50
CA ALA A 125 1.53 -19.24 3.14
C ALA A 125 1.11 -20.59 2.55
N LYS A 126 1.22 -20.76 1.23
CA LYS A 126 0.98 -22.06 0.58
C LYS A 126 2.03 -23.13 0.98
N ASP A 127 3.29 -22.75 1.09
CA ASP A 127 4.37 -23.65 1.52
C ASP A 127 4.15 -24.13 2.98
N LEU A 128 3.53 -23.31 3.83
CA LEU A 128 3.05 -23.67 5.16
C LEU A 128 1.77 -24.53 5.15
N SER A 129 1.24 -24.89 3.98
CA SER A 129 -0.04 -25.58 3.81
C SER A 129 -1.22 -24.82 4.45
N ALA A 130 -1.19 -23.50 4.43
CA ALA A 130 -2.31 -22.70 4.87
C ALA A 130 -3.49 -22.78 3.88
N ASP A 131 -4.70 -22.69 4.40
CA ASP A 131 -5.94 -22.69 3.62
C ASP A 131 -6.32 -21.27 3.15
N ALA A 132 -5.80 -20.24 3.81
CA ALA A 132 -5.99 -18.83 3.42
C ALA A 132 -4.86 -17.92 3.93
N LEU A 133 -4.62 -16.83 3.19
CA LEU A 133 -3.85 -15.67 3.63
C LEU A 133 -4.81 -14.53 3.99
N ILE A 134 -4.70 -14.02 5.19
CA ILE A 134 -5.61 -13.02 5.75
C ILE A 134 -4.87 -11.71 5.98
N THR A 135 -5.49 -10.60 5.63
CA THR A 135 -4.91 -9.27 5.79
C THR A 135 -5.91 -8.28 6.39
N GLY A 136 -5.38 -7.23 7.02
CA GLY A 136 -6.17 -6.13 7.58
C GLY A 136 -6.62 -5.08 6.56
N HIS A 137 -6.69 -5.40 5.27
CA HIS A 137 -7.20 -4.44 4.29
C HIS A 137 -8.72 -4.29 4.38
N TYR A 138 -9.18 -3.05 4.24
CA TYR A 138 -10.61 -2.73 4.12
C TYR A 138 -11.05 -2.93 2.67
N VAL A 139 -11.43 -4.16 2.37
CA VAL A 139 -11.94 -4.60 1.05
C VAL A 139 -12.98 -5.68 1.30
N SER A 140 -14.13 -5.60 0.65
CA SER A 140 -15.12 -6.66 0.68
C SER A 140 -14.79 -7.71 -0.37
N ARG A 141 -14.90 -8.99 0.01
CA ARG A 141 -14.68 -10.14 -0.85
C ARG A 141 -15.86 -11.10 -0.75
N ILE A 142 -16.52 -11.31 -1.86
CA ILE A 142 -17.68 -12.19 -1.95
C ILE A 142 -17.35 -13.36 -2.89
N GLN A 143 -17.67 -14.57 -2.48
CA GLN A 143 -17.46 -15.76 -3.30
C GLN A 143 -18.76 -16.18 -3.96
N ASN A 144 -18.79 -16.21 -5.28
CA ASN A 144 -19.92 -16.65 -6.08
C ASN A 144 -19.46 -17.77 -7.02
N SER A 145 -20.15 -18.93 -6.98
CA SER A 145 -19.93 -20.04 -7.92
C SER A 145 -18.47 -20.43 -8.16
N GLY A 146 -17.66 -20.45 -7.10
CA GLY A 146 -16.24 -20.83 -7.17
C GLY A 146 -15.25 -19.70 -7.46
N HIS A 147 -15.74 -18.51 -7.82
CA HIS A 147 -14.92 -17.32 -8.03
C HIS A 147 -15.11 -16.31 -6.91
N ALA A 148 -14.01 -15.69 -6.47
CA ALA A 148 -14.05 -14.58 -5.55
C ALA A 148 -14.08 -13.27 -6.31
N ASN A 149 -14.99 -12.38 -5.95
CA ASN A 149 -15.10 -11.03 -6.49
C ASN A 149 -14.67 -10.02 -5.44
N MET A 150 -14.04 -8.95 -5.88
CA MET A 150 -13.58 -7.85 -5.04
C MET A 150 -14.59 -6.70 -5.13
N TYR A 151 -14.98 -6.18 -3.97
CA TYR A 151 -15.87 -5.04 -3.85
C TYR A 151 -15.26 -4.00 -2.92
N ARG A 152 -15.75 -2.78 -3.01
CA ARG A 152 -15.39 -1.72 -2.07
C ARG A 152 -15.84 -2.09 -0.66
N ALA A 153 -15.03 -1.72 0.33
CA ALA A 153 -15.35 -1.94 1.74
C ALA A 153 -16.65 -1.25 2.16
N LYS A 154 -17.28 -1.74 3.24
CA LYS A 154 -18.42 -1.09 3.90
C LYS A 154 -18.05 0.32 4.36
N ASP A 155 -16.89 0.50 4.99
CA ASP A 155 -16.35 1.82 5.31
C ASP A 155 -15.72 2.46 4.07
N ARG A 156 -16.52 3.30 3.38
CA ARG A 156 -16.10 3.96 2.13
C ARG A 156 -14.93 4.92 2.31
N ASN A 157 -14.75 5.47 3.52
CA ASN A 157 -13.65 6.37 3.84
C ASN A 157 -12.33 5.63 4.06
N ARG A 158 -12.40 4.31 4.26
CA ARG A 158 -11.27 3.42 4.48
C ARG A 158 -11.09 2.40 3.37
N ASP A 159 -11.89 2.46 2.32
CA ASP A 159 -11.80 1.54 1.20
C ASP A 159 -10.40 1.51 0.59
N GLN A 160 -9.84 0.31 0.49
CA GLN A 160 -8.49 0.06 -0.02
C GLN A 160 -8.49 -0.79 -1.30
N SER A 161 -9.66 -0.99 -1.92
CA SER A 161 -9.77 -1.77 -3.16
C SER A 161 -8.89 -1.20 -4.28
N TYR A 162 -8.70 0.12 -4.33
CA TYR A 162 -7.80 0.79 -5.27
C TYR A 162 -6.35 0.28 -5.17
N PHE A 163 -5.87 -0.04 -3.97
CA PHE A 163 -4.50 -0.54 -3.77
C PHE A 163 -4.33 -2.02 -4.10
N LEU A 164 -5.41 -2.71 -4.46
CA LEU A 164 -5.45 -4.14 -4.75
C LEU A 164 -5.86 -4.47 -6.19
N PHE A 165 -5.91 -3.49 -7.08
CA PHE A 165 -6.36 -3.71 -8.46
C PHE A 165 -5.50 -4.72 -9.25
N SER A 166 -4.25 -4.93 -8.86
CA SER A 166 -3.33 -5.91 -9.47
C SER A 166 -3.45 -7.33 -8.91
N THR A 167 -4.38 -7.56 -7.97
CA THR A 167 -4.59 -8.88 -7.36
C THR A 167 -5.17 -9.85 -8.39
N THR A 168 -4.50 -10.98 -8.62
CA THR A 168 -5.00 -11.99 -9.57
C THR A 168 -6.17 -12.78 -9.00
N GLN A 169 -6.92 -13.49 -9.86
CA GLN A 169 -8.02 -14.33 -9.42
C GLN A 169 -7.58 -15.46 -8.49
N GLU A 170 -6.41 -16.05 -8.74
CA GLU A 170 -5.83 -17.08 -7.87
C GLU A 170 -5.55 -16.53 -6.48
N GLN A 171 -4.93 -15.36 -6.41
CA GLN A 171 -4.66 -14.68 -5.15
C GLN A 171 -5.95 -14.32 -4.44
N LEU A 172 -6.93 -13.75 -5.13
CA LEU A 172 -8.21 -13.36 -4.56
C LEU A 172 -9.00 -14.54 -4.01
N ASN A 173 -8.91 -15.71 -4.64
CA ASN A 173 -9.52 -16.94 -4.15
C ASN A 173 -8.92 -17.40 -2.81
N PHE A 174 -7.65 -17.13 -2.56
CA PHE A 174 -6.93 -17.51 -1.35
C PHE A 174 -6.95 -16.42 -0.26
N LEU A 175 -7.05 -15.16 -0.65
CA LEU A 175 -7.07 -14.02 0.28
C LEU A 175 -8.39 -13.91 1.05
N ARG A 176 -8.31 -13.38 2.28
CA ARG A 176 -9.48 -13.01 3.09
C ARG A 176 -9.27 -11.65 3.73
N PHE A 177 -10.34 -10.87 3.80
CA PHE A 177 -10.36 -9.49 4.29
C PHE A 177 -11.47 -9.30 5.34
N PRO A 178 -11.27 -9.74 6.58
CA PRO A 178 -12.32 -9.70 7.60
C PRO A 178 -12.81 -8.30 7.95
N LEU A 179 -12.01 -7.26 7.68
CA LEU A 179 -12.38 -5.86 7.95
C LEU A 179 -13.23 -5.23 6.84
N GLY A 180 -13.47 -5.93 5.74
CA GLY A 180 -14.26 -5.40 4.62
C GLY A 180 -15.70 -5.04 4.97
N GLU A 181 -16.28 -5.71 5.98
CA GLU A 181 -17.68 -5.57 6.38
C GLU A 181 -17.87 -4.79 7.68
N ILE A 182 -16.80 -4.24 8.26
CA ILE A 182 -16.85 -3.45 9.49
C ILE A 182 -16.23 -2.06 9.31
N ASN A 183 -16.64 -1.11 10.14
CA ASN A 183 -16.10 0.24 10.11
C ASN A 183 -14.81 0.35 10.95
N LYS A 184 -13.99 1.33 10.68
CA LYS A 184 -12.76 1.58 11.43
C LYS A 184 -13.00 1.81 12.93
N SER A 185 -14.09 2.46 13.29
CA SER A 185 -14.49 2.65 14.69
C SER A 185 -14.78 1.31 15.38
N GLU A 186 -15.47 0.39 14.71
CA GLU A 186 -15.74 -0.96 15.19
C GLU A 186 -14.43 -1.74 15.39
N THR A 187 -13.48 -1.62 14.43
CA THR A 187 -12.15 -2.24 14.53
C THR A 187 -11.43 -1.75 15.81
N ARG A 188 -11.44 -0.45 16.10
CA ARG A 188 -10.83 0.11 17.31
C ARG A 188 -11.51 -0.36 18.58
N LEU A 189 -12.83 -0.41 18.62
CA LEU A 189 -13.59 -0.94 19.76
C LEU A 189 -13.26 -2.42 20.03
N ILE A 190 -13.08 -3.22 18.98
CA ILE A 190 -12.63 -4.62 19.13
C ILE A 190 -11.22 -4.67 19.73
N ALA A 191 -10.29 -3.83 19.22
CA ALA A 191 -8.94 -3.76 19.77
C ALA A 191 -8.92 -3.38 21.26
N GLU A 192 -9.75 -2.44 21.65
CA GLU A 192 -9.91 -2.02 23.06
C GLU A 192 -10.49 -3.13 23.92
N LYS A 193 -11.60 -3.76 23.50
CA LYS A 193 -12.23 -4.89 24.21
C LYS A 193 -11.26 -6.05 24.42
N LEU A 194 -10.37 -6.27 23.47
CA LEU A 194 -9.32 -7.30 23.57
C LEU A 194 -8.06 -6.80 24.27
N ASN A 195 -8.07 -5.55 24.76
CA ASN A 195 -6.94 -4.88 25.40
C ASN A 195 -5.64 -4.99 24.57
N LEU A 196 -5.72 -4.90 23.24
CA LEU A 196 -4.52 -4.97 22.40
C LEU A 196 -3.67 -3.71 22.61
N ASN A 197 -2.36 -3.88 22.79
CA ASN A 197 -1.42 -2.76 23.01
C ASN A 197 -1.39 -1.73 21.88
N VAL A 198 -1.94 -2.07 20.72
CA VAL A 198 -2.01 -1.22 19.52
C VAL A 198 -3.36 -0.51 19.33
N ALA A 199 -4.31 -0.65 20.28
CA ALA A 199 -5.67 -0.12 20.13
C ALA A 199 -5.69 1.40 19.83
N HIS A 200 -4.83 2.17 20.47
CA HIS A 200 -4.72 3.62 20.30
C HIS A 200 -3.61 4.05 19.33
N LYS A 201 -2.93 3.09 18.68
CA LYS A 201 -1.89 3.39 17.71
C LYS A 201 -2.48 4.16 16.53
N PRO A 202 -1.87 5.29 16.11
CA PRO A 202 -2.33 6.02 14.93
C PRO A 202 -2.18 5.17 13.67
N ASP A 203 -3.07 5.42 12.69
CA ASP A 203 -2.96 4.77 11.39
C ASP A 203 -1.75 5.31 10.64
N SER A 204 -1.10 4.47 9.85
CA SER A 204 -0.09 4.93 8.90
C SER A 204 -0.75 5.85 7.87
N GLN A 205 -0.28 7.08 7.79
CA GLN A 205 -0.87 8.11 6.92
C GLN A 205 -0.12 8.25 5.60
N ASP A 206 1.05 7.63 5.47
CA ASP A 206 1.97 7.84 4.35
C ASP A 206 2.66 6.54 3.92
N ILE A 207 3.48 6.65 2.87
CA ILE A 207 4.31 5.56 2.36
C ILE A 207 5.28 5.11 3.46
N CYS A 208 5.25 3.85 3.83
CA CYS A 208 5.92 3.31 5.01
C CYS A 208 7.44 3.53 5.07
N PHE A 209 8.12 3.65 3.93
CA PHE A 209 9.57 3.91 3.85
C PHE A 209 9.92 5.37 3.55
N VAL A 210 8.92 6.26 3.52
CA VAL A 210 9.10 7.71 3.29
C VAL A 210 8.81 8.46 4.58
N PRO A 211 9.85 8.87 5.33
CA PRO A 211 9.65 9.60 6.58
C PRO A 211 9.00 10.97 6.33
N ASN A 212 7.94 11.28 7.06
CA ASN A 212 7.27 12.59 7.04
C ASN A 212 6.80 13.06 5.65
N GLY A 213 6.53 12.14 4.71
CA GLY A 213 6.13 12.47 3.34
C GLY A 213 7.25 13.07 2.48
N ASP A 214 8.49 13.06 2.94
CA ASP A 214 9.63 13.58 2.19
C ASP A 214 10.26 12.50 1.29
N TYR A 215 9.55 12.20 0.18
CA TYR A 215 10.04 11.26 -0.84
C TYR A 215 11.30 11.76 -1.56
N SER A 216 11.50 13.08 -1.63
CA SER A 216 12.66 13.70 -2.23
C SER A 216 13.95 13.30 -1.50
N SER A 217 13.94 13.28 -0.16
CA SER A 217 15.08 12.83 0.66
C SER A 217 15.42 11.36 0.43
N VAL A 218 14.40 10.51 0.23
CA VAL A 218 14.58 9.09 -0.09
C VAL A 218 15.27 8.92 -1.43
N ILE A 219 14.79 9.63 -2.47
CA ILE A 219 15.41 9.58 -3.80
C ILE A 219 16.84 10.10 -3.75
N LYS A 220 17.07 11.22 -3.05
CA LYS A 220 18.44 11.81 -2.87
C LYS A 220 19.42 10.85 -2.23
N LYS A 221 18.95 10.02 -1.29
CA LYS A 221 19.78 9.02 -0.61
C LYS A 221 20.25 7.92 -1.56
N PHE A 222 19.39 7.48 -2.47
CA PHE A 222 19.66 6.32 -3.35
C PHE A 222 20.12 6.70 -4.76
N ARG A 223 19.72 7.87 -5.26
CA ARG A 223 20.00 8.38 -6.62
C ARG A 223 20.25 9.89 -6.59
N PRO A 224 21.34 10.37 -5.94
CA PRO A 224 21.66 11.80 -5.86
C PRO A 224 21.82 12.45 -7.24
N GLU A 225 22.24 11.70 -8.24
CA GLU A 225 22.38 12.13 -9.64
C GLU A 225 21.07 12.50 -10.32
N SER A 226 19.91 12.12 -9.74
CA SER A 226 18.57 12.47 -10.28
C SER A 226 18.19 13.94 -10.02
N PHE A 227 18.97 14.66 -9.18
CA PHE A 227 18.76 16.07 -8.88
C PHE A 227 19.47 16.96 -9.91
N LYS A 228 18.98 16.96 -11.14
CA LYS A 228 19.49 17.78 -12.22
C LYS A 228 18.63 19.03 -12.37
N LYS A 229 19.28 20.21 -12.42
CA LYS A 229 18.60 21.47 -12.72
C LYS A 229 17.99 21.40 -14.11
N GLY A 230 16.81 21.96 -14.25
CA GLY A 230 16.08 21.99 -15.51
C GLY A 230 15.15 23.20 -15.60
N LYS A 231 14.39 23.27 -16.66
CA LYS A 231 13.53 24.41 -17.00
C LYS A 231 12.11 24.19 -16.52
N ILE A 232 11.48 25.27 -16.05
CA ILE A 232 10.04 25.35 -15.91
C ILE A 232 9.53 26.20 -17.05
N ILE A 233 8.64 25.60 -17.88
CA ILE A 233 8.02 26.30 -19.02
C ILE A 233 6.51 26.38 -18.84
N ASP A 234 5.90 27.36 -19.46
CA ASP A 234 4.44 27.41 -19.56
C ASP A 234 3.92 26.56 -20.75
N ILE A 235 2.60 26.47 -20.88
CA ILE A 235 1.94 25.72 -21.98
C ILE A 235 2.25 26.25 -23.38
N SER A 236 2.77 27.48 -23.51
CA SER A 236 3.21 28.05 -24.79
C SER A 236 4.66 27.69 -25.14
N GLY A 237 5.38 27.02 -24.22
CA GLY A 237 6.77 26.68 -24.36
C GLY A 237 7.75 27.76 -23.87
N LYS A 238 7.24 28.87 -23.32
CA LYS A 238 8.08 29.96 -22.77
C LYS A 238 8.68 29.52 -21.44
N GLN A 239 9.99 29.64 -21.29
CA GLN A 239 10.68 29.44 -20.02
C GLN A 239 10.28 30.53 -19.03
N ILE A 240 9.77 30.16 -17.86
CA ILE A 240 9.33 31.07 -16.79
C ILE A 240 10.07 30.82 -15.47
N GLY A 241 10.93 29.81 -15.41
CA GLY A 241 11.76 29.52 -14.25
C GLY A 241 12.67 28.32 -14.42
N GLU A 242 13.25 27.91 -13.31
CA GLU A 242 14.14 26.76 -13.22
C GLU A 242 13.76 25.90 -12.01
N HIS A 243 14.15 24.63 -12.03
CA HIS A 243 13.95 23.68 -10.94
C HIS A 243 15.23 22.90 -10.62
N ASP A 244 15.32 22.32 -9.41
CA ASP A 244 16.45 21.53 -8.93
C ASP A 244 16.26 20.02 -9.14
N GLY A 245 15.40 19.60 -10.04
CA GLY A 245 15.10 18.23 -10.40
C GLY A 245 13.60 17.98 -10.60
N ILE A 246 13.24 17.29 -11.69
CA ILE A 246 11.84 16.93 -12.01
C ILE A 246 11.20 16.06 -10.93
N ILE A 247 12.01 15.30 -10.20
CA ILE A 247 11.58 14.44 -9.10
C ILE A 247 10.85 15.17 -7.96
N ASN A 248 11.00 16.51 -7.86
CA ASN A 248 10.32 17.33 -6.88
C ASN A 248 8.89 17.72 -7.30
N TYR A 249 8.45 17.24 -8.46
CA TYR A 249 7.18 17.63 -9.06
C TYR A 249 6.28 16.43 -9.32
N THR A 250 4.98 16.68 -9.21
CA THR A 250 3.93 15.70 -9.50
C THR A 250 2.84 16.39 -10.32
N ILE A 251 2.28 15.74 -11.31
CA ILE A 251 1.18 16.29 -12.10
C ILE A 251 0.01 16.65 -11.17
N GLY A 252 -0.55 17.86 -11.34
CA GLY A 252 -1.58 18.42 -10.46
C GLY A 252 -1.03 19.22 -9.27
N GLN A 253 0.27 19.17 -9.01
CA GLN A 253 0.89 19.94 -7.92
C GLN A 253 0.72 21.44 -8.13
N ARG A 254 0.28 22.13 -7.07
CA ARG A 254 0.13 23.59 -7.04
C ARG A 254 1.19 24.26 -6.16
N LYS A 255 1.48 23.68 -5.00
CA LYS A 255 2.43 24.24 -4.03
C LYS A 255 3.87 23.85 -4.39
N GLY A 256 4.84 24.72 -4.07
CA GLY A 256 6.26 24.43 -4.24
C GLY A 256 6.82 24.66 -5.65
N ILE A 257 6.03 25.15 -6.61
CA ILE A 257 6.51 25.49 -7.97
C ILE A 257 7.48 26.68 -7.94
N ARG A 258 7.34 27.56 -6.94
CA ARG A 258 8.20 28.74 -6.71
C ARG A 258 8.26 29.73 -7.88
N ILE A 259 7.18 29.83 -8.66
CA ILE A 259 7.00 30.81 -9.75
C ILE A 259 5.98 31.84 -9.30
N SER A 260 6.33 33.13 -9.39
CA SER A 260 5.37 34.21 -9.18
C SER A 260 4.44 34.32 -10.38
N SER A 261 3.13 34.31 -10.15
CA SER A 261 2.12 34.41 -11.19
C SER A 261 0.84 35.05 -10.66
N ASN A 262 0.12 35.79 -11.51
CA ASN A 262 -1.15 36.41 -11.18
C ASN A 262 -2.29 35.37 -11.04
N LYS A 263 -2.12 34.16 -11.56
CA LYS A 263 -3.06 33.03 -11.47
C LYS A 263 -2.37 31.81 -10.86
N PRO A 264 -3.09 30.94 -10.13
CA PRO A 264 -2.52 29.70 -9.64
C PRO A 264 -1.97 28.86 -10.79
N LEU A 265 -0.72 28.43 -10.66
CA LEU A 265 -0.08 27.49 -11.59
C LEU A 265 -0.12 26.07 -11.03
N TYR A 266 -0.26 25.11 -11.93
CA TYR A 266 -0.25 23.68 -11.66
C TYR A 266 0.75 22.99 -12.57
N VAL A 267 1.41 21.96 -12.08
CA VAL A 267 2.21 21.06 -12.92
C VAL A 267 1.25 20.28 -13.81
N VAL A 268 1.34 20.49 -15.13
CA VAL A 268 0.46 19.85 -16.11
C VAL A 268 1.12 18.71 -16.84
N ASN A 269 2.45 18.76 -16.96
CA ASN A 269 3.24 17.68 -17.53
C ASN A 269 4.69 17.73 -17.03
N ILE A 270 5.38 16.58 -17.09
CA ILE A 270 6.80 16.45 -16.77
C ILE A 270 7.44 15.70 -17.94
N ASN A 271 8.44 16.31 -18.58
CA ASN A 271 9.24 15.68 -19.62
C ASN A 271 10.60 15.29 -19.05
N ALA A 272 10.80 14.00 -18.82
CA ALA A 272 12.03 13.49 -18.24
C ALA A 272 13.20 13.54 -19.22
N ASP A 273 12.96 13.37 -20.53
CA ASP A 273 13.99 13.37 -21.56
C ASP A 273 14.65 14.74 -21.68
N ASP A 274 13.85 15.81 -21.65
CA ASP A 274 14.32 17.19 -21.71
C ASP A 274 14.56 17.83 -20.32
N ASN A 275 14.34 17.06 -19.26
CA ASN A 275 14.42 17.54 -17.88
C ASN A 275 13.61 18.84 -17.66
N THR A 276 12.34 18.84 -18.09
CA THR A 276 11.48 20.03 -18.15
C THR A 276 10.17 19.78 -17.40
N VAL A 277 9.76 20.77 -16.60
CA VAL A 277 8.44 20.80 -15.93
C VAL A 277 7.56 21.79 -16.67
N ILE A 278 6.38 21.33 -17.11
CA ILE A 278 5.39 22.17 -17.81
C ILE A 278 4.30 22.57 -16.82
N VAL A 279 4.03 23.85 -16.73
CA VAL A 279 3.02 24.39 -15.84
C VAL A 279 1.95 25.15 -16.60
N GLY A 280 0.72 25.10 -16.06
CA GLY A 280 -0.45 25.76 -16.67
C GLY A 280 -1.53 26.04 -15.66
N ASN A 281 -2.69 26.48 -16.15
CA ASN A 281 -3.89 26.69 -15.36
C ASN A 281 -4.55 25.35 -14.97
N LYS A 282 -5.50 25.37 -14.03
CA LYS A 282 -6.23 24.17 -13.60
C LYS A 282 -6.91 23.44 -14.77
N ASP A 283 -7.45 24.17 -15.74
CA ASP A 283 -8.16 23.61 -16.89
C ASP A 283 -7.24 22.78 -17.81
N ASN A 284 -5.93 23.03 -17.77
CA ASN A 284 -4.94 22.25 -18.50
C ASN A 284 -4.68 20.85 -17.91
N LEU A 285 -5.24 20.56 -16.72
CA LEU A 285 -5.23 19.25 -16.10
C LEU A 285 -6.37 18.33 -16.57
N GLU A 286 -7.33 18.88 -17.33
CA GLU A 286 -8.48 18.11 -17.79
C GLU A 286 -8.04 17.04 -18.81
N ILE A 287 -8.27 15.77 -18.47
CA ILE A 287 -7.95 14.63 -19.32
C ILE A 287 -9.25 13.98 -19.78
N LYS A 288 -9.49 13.94 -21.07
CA LYS A 288 -10.69 13.30 -21.68
C LYS A 288 -10.47 11.81 -22.00
N LYS A 289 -9.23 11.36 -22.10
CA LYS A 289 -8.90 9.97 -22.43
C LYS A 289 -7.75 9.49 -21.55
N ILE A 290 -7.95 8.35 -20.89
CA ILE A 290 -6.94 7.67 -20.10
C ILE A 290 -6.54 6.39 -20.84
N LYS A 291 -5.25 6.25 -21.14
CA LYS A 291 -4.69 4.99 -21.68
C LYS A 291 -4.35 4.06 -20.53
N LEU A 292 -4.89 2.86 -20.57
CA LEU A 292 -4.58 1.80 -19.63
C LEU A 292 -3.58 0.81 -20.26
N ARG A 293 -2.69 0.28 -19.44
CA ARG A 293 -1.74 -0.79 -19.82
C ARG A 293 -1.77 -1.89 -18.76
N GLU A 294 -1.35 -3.11 -19.12
CA GLU A 294 -1.23 -4.25 -18.19
C GLU A 294 -2.53 -4.51 -17.40
N LEU A 295 -3.65 -4.63 -18.13
CA LEU A 295 -4.95 -4.79 -17.54
C LEU A 295 -5.05 -6.11 -16.76
N ASN A 296 -5.48 -6.04 -15.50
CA ASN A 296 -5.88 -7.19 -14.70
C ASN A 296 -7.41 -7.26 -14.64
N ILE A 297 -8.00 -8.22 -15.35
CA ILE A 297 -9.45 -8.36 -15.49
C ILE A 297 -9.93 -9.47 -14.57
N LEU A 298 -10.69 -9.12 -13.54
CA LEU A 298 -11.34 -10.05 -12.59
C LEU A 298 -12.79 -10.36 -12.96
N ALA A 299 -13.39 -9.54 -13.83
CA ALA A 299 -14.76 -9.76 -14.32
C ALA A 299 -14.81 -10.83 -15.42
N THR A 300 -15.94 -11.46 -15.59
CA THR A 300 -16.18 -12.31 -16.75
C THR A 300 -16.17 -11.47 -18.03
N LYS A 301 -15.91 -12.10 -19.18
CA LYS A 301 -15.90 -11.42 -20.47
C LYS A 301 -17.21 -10.66 -20.75
N LYS A 302 -18.34 -11.22 -20.32
CA LYS A 302 -19.68 -10.60 -20.47
C LYS A 302 -19.80 -9.34 -19.61
N GLU A 303 -19.47 -9.43 -18.31
CA GLU A 303 -19.51 -8.29 -17.39
C GLU A 303 -18.56 -7.17 -17.78
N PHE A 304 -17.40 -7.48 -18.39
CA PHE A 304 -16.47 -6.48 -18.87
C PHE A 304 -16.95 -5.71 -20.09
N GLN A 305 -17.81 -6.30 -20.92
CA GLN A 305 -18.40 -5.64 -22.10
C GLN A 305 -19.53 -4.65 -21.76
N GLU A 306 -20.07 -4.71 -20.54
CA GLU A 306 -21.16 -3.86 -20.05
C GLU A 306 -20.66 -2.62 -19.28
N ILE A 307 -19.32 -2.48 -19.11
CA ILE A 307 -18.66 -1.32 -18.48
C ILE A 307 -18.19 -0.33 -19.57
#